data_ffabf8fa94b581e96bb9204b36698a39
#
_entry.id   ffabf8fa94b581e96bb9204b36698a39
#
_cell.length_a   1.000
_cell.length_b   1.000
_cell.length_c   1.000
_cell.angle_alpha   90.00
_cell.angle_beta   90.00
_cell.angle_gamma   90.00
#
_symmetry.space_group_name_H-M   'P 1'
#
loop_
_entity.id
_entity.type
_entity.pdbx_description
1 polymer ?
#
loop_
_entity_poly.entity_id
_entity_poly.type
_entity_poly.pdbx_seq_one_letter_code
_entity_poly.pdbx_strand_id
1 'polypeptide(L)'
;MLSKAKIKLIQSLEQKKKRREEHLFVAEGPKVVGDLLPYFTCHLIVATPAWLARNPQVKASEIIEVTPDELRKASFLKAPQEVLALFALPNATASPSVAATELCLALDDVQDPGNLGTIIRLADWFGIRHIFCSIGTTDAFSPKTVQASMGAIARVSVHYTNLTELLTTLREAHPSTPIYGTFLDGNNLYHESLSPHGIIVMGNEGNGISPTTEQLVTHKLLIPNYPEGCPTSESLNVAIATAITCAEFRRRM
;
A
#
# COMPACT_ATOMS: atom_id res chain seq x y z
N MET A 1 1.73 -32.65 7.54
CA MET A 1 0.56 -32.70 6.62
C MET A 1 -0.37 -31.54 6.93
N LEU A 2 -0.71 -30.74 5.94
CA LEU A 2 -1.62 -29.58 6.07
C LEU A 2 -3.09 -30.05 6.10
N SER A 3 -3.81 -29.78 7.17
CA SER A 3 -5.19 -30.21 7.31
C SER A 3 -6.15 -29.45 6.35
N LYS A 4 -7.24 -30.08 5.96
CA LYS A 4 -8.29 -29.45 5.13
C LYS A 4 -8.84 -28.16 5.79
N ALA A 5 -8.96 -28.14 7.12
CA ALA A 5 -9.43 -26.96 7.86
C ALA A 5 -8.45 -25.77 7.72
N LYS A 6 -7.14 -26.02 7.82
CA LYS A 6 -6.11 -24.99 7.63
C LYS A 6 -6.08 -24.45 6.19
N ILE A 7 -6.19 -25.34 5.18
CA ILE A 7 -6.30 -24.92 3.78
C ILE A 7 -7.53 -24.01 3.60
N LYS A 8 -8.69 -24.40 4.14
CA LYS A 8 -9.93 -23.61 4.06
C LYS A 8 -9.77 -22.25 4.74
N LEU A 9 -9.13 -22.20 5.91
CA LEU A 9 -8.84 -20.95 6.59
C LEU A 9 -7.97 -20.04 5.71
N ILE A 10 -6.82 -20.54 5.24
CA ILE A 10 -5.90 -19.77 4.38
C ILE A 10 -6.64 -19.21 3.16
N GLN A 11 -7.33 -20.07 2.42
CA GLN A 11 -8.06 -19.67 1.20
C GLN A 11 -9.19 -18.68 1.50
N SER A 12 -9.84 -18.77 2.66
CA SER A 12 -10.90 -17.81 3.05
C SER A 12 -10.37 -16.38 3.21
N LEU A 13 -9.08 -16.21 3.53
CA LEU A 13 -8.43 -14.91 3.68
C LEU A 13 -8.24 -14.15 2.35
N GLU A 14 -8.61 -14.70 1.22
CA GLU A 14 -8.82 -13.96 -0.02
C GLU A 14 -9.88 -12.86 0.16
N GLN A 15 -10.90 -13.13 0.99
CA GLN A 15 -12.01 -12.21 1.23
C GLN A 15 -11.67 -11.20 2.33
N LYS A 16 -11.86 -9.88 2.05
CA LYS A 16 -11.66 -8.78 3.01
C LYS A 16 -12.42 -9.01 4.33
N LYS A 17 -13.69 -9.49 4.23
CA LYS A 17 -14.52 -9.79 5.40
C LYS A 17 -13.86 -10.84 6.30
N LYS A 18 -13.32 -11.92 5.72
CA LYS A 18 -12.66 -12.99 6.49
C LYS A 18 -11.37 -12.53 7.14
N ARG A 19 -10.55 -11.73 6.45
CA ARG A 19 -9.35 -11.13 7.07
C ARG A 19 -9.69 -10.30 8.31
N ARG A 20 -10.78 -9.54 8.26
CA ARG A 20 -11.25 -8.75 9.41
C ARG A 20 -11.81 -9.60 10.54
N GLU A 21 -12.59 -10.64 10.23
CA GLU A 21 -13.13 -11.57 11.23
C GLU A 21 -12.04 -12.35 11.95
N GLU A 22 -11.08 -12.87 11.21
CA GLU A 22 -9.96 -13.67 11.74
C GLU A 22 -8.80 -12.79 12.26
N HIS A 23 -8.80 -11.49 11.97
CA HIS A 23 -7.69 -10.55 12.22
C HIS A 23 -6.35 -10.98 11.61
N LEU A 24 -6.39 -11.65 10.45
CA LEU A 24 -5.24 -12.23 9.79
C LEU A 24 -5.14 -11.81 8.33
N PHE A 25 -3.90 -11.79 7.81
CA PHE A 25 -3.63 -11.70 6.38
C PHE A 25 -2.56 -12.70 5.94
N VAL A 26 -2.48 -12.94 4.63
CA VAL A 26 -1.56 -13.92 4.04
C VAL A 26 -0.38 -13.21 3.38
N ALA A 27 0.82 -13.76 3.59
CA ALA A 27 2.01 -13.42 2.82
C ALA A 27 2.65 -14.70 2.27
N GLU A 28 3.18 -14.62 1.06
CA GLU A 28 3.77 -15.76 0.37
C GLU A 28 5.15 -15.44 -0.21
N GLY A 29 5.98 -16.47 -0.22
CA GLY A 29 7.34 -16.42 -0.75
C GLY A 29 8.40 -15.99 0.27
N PRO A 30 9.64 -16.50 0.12
CA PRO A 30 10.71 -16.32 1.10
C PRO A 30 11.04 -14.87 1.40
N LYS A 31 11.04 -14.01 0.37
CA LYS A 31 11.36 -12.59 0.51
C LYS A 31 10.26 -11.86 1.29
N VAL A 32 9.00 -11.95 0.85
CA VAL A 32 7.90 -11.22 1.48
C VAL A 32 7.72 -11.67 2.92
N VAL A 33 7.66 -12.98 3.17
CA VAL A 33 7.55 -13.53 4.53
C VAL A 33 8.73 -13.07 5.40
N GLY A 34 9.95 -13.15 4.90
CA GLY A 34 11.14 -12.71 5.63
C GLY A 34 11.11 -11.23 6.00
N ASP A 35 10.67 -10.37 5.09
CA ASP A 35 10.55 -8.93 5.32
C ASP A 35 9.46 -8.59 6.36
N LEU A 36 8.40 -9.40 6.48
CA LEU A 36 7.29 -9.16 7.40
C LEU A 36 7.54 -9.70 8.83
N LEU A 37 8.30 -10.76 8.97
CA LEU A 37 8.56 -11.41 10.27
C LEU A 37 9.04 -10.46 11.39
N PRO A 38 9.90 -9.44 11.14
CA PRO A 38 10.33 -8.51 12.18
C PRO A 38 9.25 -7.50 12.62
N TYR A 39 8.19 -7.30 11.84
CA TYR A 39 7.22 -6.21 12.02
C TYR A 39 5.84 -6.68 12.44
N PHE A 40 5.47 -7.92 12.09
CA PHE A 40 4.13 -8.46 12.36
C PHE A 40 4.19 -9.73 13.20
N THR A 41 3.20 -9.89 14.08
CA THR A 41 3.02 -11.15 14.81
C THR A 41 2.63 -12.26 13.85
N CYS A 42 3.48 -13.28 13.73
CA CYS A 42 3.24 -14.44 12.89
C CYS A 42 2.45 -15.52 13.65
N HIS A 43 1.26 -15.85 13.14
CA HIS A 43 0.40 -16.88 13.71
C HIS A 43 0.67 -18.28 13.15
N LEU A 44 0.93 -18.36 11.84
CA LEU A 44 1.13 -19.65 11.17
C LEU A 44 2.22 -19.51 10.12
N ILE A 45 3.12 -20.46 10.08
CA ILE A 45 4.04 -20.70 8.97
C ILE A 45 3.74 -22.07 8.37
N VAL A 46 3.54 -22.11 7.08
CA VAL A 46 3.43 -23.32 6.26
C VAL A 46 4.60 -23.30 5.28
N ALA A 47 5.57 -24.20 5.47
CA ALA A 47 6.81 -24.13 4.71
C ALA A 47 7.38 -25.49 4.38
N THR A 48 8.24 -25.53 3.34
CA THR A 48 8.98 -26.73 2.96
C THR A 48 10.16 -26.96 3.94
N PRO A 49 10.64 -28.23 4.09
CA PRO A 49 11.81 -28.55 4.88
C PRO A 49 13.03 -27.70 4.52
N ALA A 50 13.24 -27.47 3.23
CA ALA A 50 14.36 -26.67 2.74
C ALA A 50 14.33 -25.22 3.24
N TRP A 51 13.15 -24.58 3.28
CA TRP A 51 13.01 -23.22 3.82
C TRP A 51 13.22 -23.20 5.34
N LEU A 52 12.64 -24.16 6.08
CA LEU A 52 12.80 -24.26 7.53
C LEU A 52 14.28 -24.48 7.93
N ALA A 53 15.00 -25.32 7.21
CA ALA A 53 16.42 -25.56 7.45
C ALA A 53 17.28 -24.29 7.29
N ARG A 54 16.90 -23.37 6.37
CA ARG A 54 17.57 -22.07 6.19
C ARG A 54 17.11 -21.00 7.19
N ASN A 55 16.00 -21.23 7.90
CA ASN A 55 15.41 -20.29 8.85
C ASN A 55 15.16 -20.93 10.22
N PRO A 56 16.16 -21.50 10.89
CA PRO A 56 15.98 -22.30 12.12
C PRO A 56 15.51 -21.46 13.33
N GLN A 57 15.66 -20.13 13.25
CA GLN A 57 15.28 -19.21 14.34
C GLN A 57 13.89 -18.60 14.13
N VAL A 58 13.17 -18.99 13.06
CA VAL A 58 11.85 -18.43 12.78
C VAL A 58 10.86 -18.75 13.92
N LYS A 59 10.04 -17.73 14.26
CA LYS A 59 9.04 -17.86 15.33
C LYS A 59 7.65 -17.60 14.77
N ALA A 60 6.72 -18.48 15.12
CA ALA A 60 5.29 -18.34 14.89
C ALA A 60 4.53 -19.10 15.98
N SER A 61 3.22 -18.82 16.14
CA SER A 61 2.39 -19.58 17.07
C SER A 61 2.29 -21.06 16.66
N GLU A 62 2.34 -21.31 15.34
CA GLU A 62 2.31 -22.66 14.76
C GLU A 62 3.20 -22.72 13.52
N ILE A 63 3.97 -23.79 13.38
CA ILE A 63 4.81 -24.07 12.20
C ILE A 63 4.43 -25.43 11.66
N ILE A 64 4.06 -25.50 10.38
CA ILE A 64 3.68 -26.74 9.70
C ILE A 64 4.63 -26.99 8.54
N GLU A 65 5.39 -28.07 8.64
CA GLU A 65 6.21 -28.57 7.54
C GLU A 65 5.31 -29.28 6.50
N VAL A 66 5.51 -28.94 5.23
CA VAL A 66 4.71 -29.43 4.12
C VAL A 66 5.54 -29.77 2.89
N THR A 67 5.01 -30.64 2.03
CA THR A 67 5.55 -30.84 0.69
C THR A 67 5.18 -29.66 -0.23
N PRO A 68 5.90 -29.47 -1.36
CA PRO A 68 5.52 -28.45 -2.37
C PRO A 68 4.09 -28.61 -2.88
N ASP A 69 3.60 -29.86 -3.02
CA ASP A 69 2.23 -30.12 -3.48
C ASP A 69 1.17 -29.78 -2.44
N GLU A 70 1.47 -29.93 -1.14
CA GLU A 70 0.59 -29.49 -0.07
C GLU A 70 0.55 -27.96 0.00
N LEU A 71 1.71 -27.29 -0.14
CA LEU A 71 1.80 -25.84 -0.16
C LEU A 71 0.99 -25.24 -1.31
N ARG A 72 1.08 -25.85 -2.51
CA ARG A 72 0.32 -25.45 -3.71
C ARG A 72 -1.19 -25.44 -3.48
N LYS A 73 -1.72 -26.35 -2.65
CA LYS A 73 -3.17 -26.41 -2.35
C LYS A 73 -3.65 -25.22 -1.50
N ALA A 74 -2.77 -24.58 -0.74
CA ALA A 74 -3.11 -23.46 0.13
C ALA A 74 -2.78 -22.10 -0.50
N SER A 75 -1.87 -22.05 -1.46
CA SER A 75 -1.32 -20.84 -2.06
C SER A 75 -2.29 -20.15 -3.01
N PHE A 76 -2.19 -18.81 -3.08
CA PHE A 76 -2.83 -17.95 -4.08
C PHE A 76 -1.95 -17.74 -5.33
N LEU A 77 -0.68 -18.16 -5.28
CA LEU A 77 0.26 -17.98 -6.38
C LEU A 77 0.15 -19.14 -7.38
N LYS A 78 0.27 -18.83 -8.68
CA LYS A 78 0.34 -19.85 -9.74
C LYS A 78 1.58 -20.75 -9.59
N ALA A 79 2.68 -20.19 -9.11
CA ALA A 79 3.94 -20.88 -8.82
C ALA A 79 4.37 -20.60 -7.39
N PRO A 80 3.85 -21.31 -6.38
CA PRO A 80 4.18 -21.11 -4.98
C PRO A 80 5.67 -21.34 -4.71
N GLN A 81 6.22 -20.53 -3.81
CA GLN A 81 7.61 -20.64 -3.42
C GLN A 81 7.69 -20.98 -1.92
N GLU A 82 8.18 -22.13 -1.60
CA GLU A 82 8.70 -22.65 -0.33
C GLU A 82 7.97 -22.29 0.99
N VAL A 83 7.33 -21.12 1.10
CA VAL A 83 6.70 -20.65 2.34
C VAL A 83 5.48 -19.79 2.10
N LEU A 84 4.47 -19.98 2.97
CA LEU A 84 3.29 -19.13 3.15
C LEU A 84 3.15 -18.87 4.66
N ALA A 85 2.80 -17.65 5.05
CA ALA A 85 2.60 -17.30 6.45
C ALA A 85 1.31 -16.49 6.66
N LEU A 86 0.71 -16.65 7.84
CA LEU A 86 -0.40 -15.84 8.32
C LEU A 86 0.09 -14.88 9.40
N PHE A 87 -0.13 -13.60 9.18
CA PHE A 87 0.23 -12.53 10.10
C PHE A 87 -1.00 -11.83 10.66
N ALA A 88 -0.88 -11.31 11.88
CA ALA A 88 -1.90 -10.46 12.48
C ALA A 88 -2.09 -9.17 11.66
N LEU A 89 -3.34 -8.76 11.43
CA LEU A 89 -3.62 -7.43 10.89
C LEU A 89 -3.18 -6.36 11.89
N PRO A 90 -2.48 -5.31 11.45
CA PRO A 90 -2.11 -4.21 12.33
C PRO A 90 -3.32 -3.35 12.70
N ASN A 91 -3.33 -2.84 13.93
CA ASN A 91 -4.27 -1.79 14.36
C ASN A 91 -3.60 -0.42 14.14
N ALA A 92 -3.53 0.03 12.90
CA ALA A 92 -2.89 1.29 12.57
C ALA A 92 -3.92 2.43 12.57
N THR A 93 -3.77 3.37 13.50
CA THR A 93 -4.45 4.68 13.47
C THR A 93 -3.39 5.77 13.40
N ALA A 94 -3.54 6.73 12.50
CA ALA A 94 -2.70 7.91 12.48
C ALA A 94 -3.56 9.17 12.48
N SER A 95 -3.10 10.18 13.21
CA SER A 95 -3.66 11.52 13.10
C SER A 95 -3.24 12.15 11.78
N PRO A 96 -4.10 12.93 11.08
CA PRO A 96 -3.70 13.71 9.93
C PRO A 96 -2.58 14.73 10.23
N SER A 97 -2.41 15.10 11.49
CA SER A 97 -1.37 16.06 11.95
C SER A 97 0.06 15.59 11.63
N VAL A 98 0.32 14.32 11.38
CA VAL A 98 1.64 13.86 10.93
C VAL A 98 2.07 14.56 9.63
N ALA A 99 1.13 14.96 8.79
CA ALA A 99 1.41 15.68 7.54
C ALA A 99 1.93 17.11 7.76
N ALA A 100 1.82 17.65 8.95
CA ALA A 100 2.42 18.96 9.29
C ALA A 100 3.96 18.90 9.37
N THR A 101 4.54 17.71 9.54
CA THR A 101 5.98 17.50 9.69
C THR A 101 6.56 16.46 8.74
N GLU A 102 5.73 15.59 8.18
CA GLU A 102 6.14 14.52 7.26
C GLU A 102 5.39 14.62 5.93
N LEU A 103 6.02 14.13 4.87
CA LEU A 103 5.35 13.94 3.59
C LEU A 103 4.54 12.65 3.63
N CYS A 104 3.25 12.75 3.31
CA CYS A 104 2.29 11.65 3.31
C CYS A 104 1.65 11.49 1.93
N LEU A 105 1.08 10.32 1.65
CA LEU A 105 0.21 10.09 0.50
C LEU A 105 -1.25 10.00 0.94
N ALA A 106 -2.17 10.45 0.09
CA ALA A 106 -3.58 10.14 0.17
C ALA A 106 -4.05 9.51 -1.14
N LEU A 107 -4.79 8.41 -1.06
CA LEU A 107 -5.28 7.67 -2.21
C LEU A 107 -6.80 7.73 -2.27
N ASP A 108 -7.31 8.45 -3.26
CA ASP A 108 -8.73 8.66 -3.46
C ASP A 108 -9.28 7.62 -4.45
N ASP A 109 -9.81 6.54 -3.91
CA ASP A 109 -10.50 5.47 -4.62
C ASP A 109 -9.62 4.67 -5.63
N VAL A 110 -8.34 4.44 -5.29
CA VAL A 110 -7.46 3.57 -6.08
C VAL A 110 -7.95 2.13 -5.99
N GLN A 111 -8.35 1.53 -7.14
CA GLN A 111 -9.09 0.26 -7.19
C GLN A 111 -8.19 -0.96 -7.47
N ASP A 112 -7.12 -0.83 -8.24
CA ASP A 112 -6.28 -1.97 -8.60
C ASP A 112 -5.30 -2.34 -7.46
N PRO A 113 -5.35 -3.60 -6.96
CA PRO A 113 -4.44 -4.07 -5.90
C PRO A 113 -2.95 -4.04 -6.30
N GLY A 114 -2.65 -4.17 -7.59
CA GLY A 114 -1.29 -4.07 -8.11
C GLY A 114 -0.77 -2.64 -8.03
N ASN A 115 -1.60 -1.64 -8.40
CA ASN A 115 -1.27 -0.23 -8.25
C ASN A 115 -1.06 0.13 -6.79
N LEU A 116 -1.98 -0.26 -5.88
CA LEU A 116 -1.82 -0.01 -4.45
C LEU A 116 -0.54 -0.63 -3.90
N GLY A 117 -0.24 -1.89 -4.22
CA GLY A 117 0.99 -2.55 -3.79
C GLY A 117 2.25 -1.85 -4.31
N THR A 118 2.22 -1.38 -5.56
CA THR A 118 3.31 -0.60 -6.16
C THR A 118 3.46 0.76 -5.46
N ILE A 119 2.36 1.45 -5.15
CA ILE A 119 2.38 2.73 -4.43
C ILE A 119 2.95 2.54 -3.01
N ILE A 120 2.57 1.48 -2.29
CA ILE A 120 3.16 1.15 -0.98
C ILE A 120 4.68 0.95 -1.11
N ARG A 121 5.14 0.28 -2.16
CA ARG A 121 6.57 0.09 -2.42
C ARG A 121 7.29 1.40 -2.76
N LEU A 122 6.65 2.30 -3.51
CA LEU A 122 7.18 3.64 -3.78
C LEU A 122 7.24 4.49 -2.52
N ALA A 123 6.22 4.43 -1.66
CA ALA A 123 6.21 5.13 -0.38
C ALA A 123 7.40 4.72 0.50
N ASP A 124 7.64 3.41 0.64
CA ASP A 124 8.82 2.88 1.33
C ASP A 124 10.14 3.40 0.73
N TRP A 125 10.25 3.34 -0.61
CA TRP A 125 11.46 3.79 -1.32
C TRP A 125 11.76 5.27 -1.11
N PHE A 126 10.73 6.11 -1.10
CA PHE A 126 10.86 7.56 -0.93
C PHE A 126 10.73 8.02 0.53
N GLY A 127 10.75 7.11 1.51
CA GLY A 127 10.69 7.43 2.94
C GLY A 127 9.37 8.07 3.36
N ILE A 128 8.26 7.70 2.72
CA ILE A 128 6.90 8.11 3.08
C ILE A 128 6.29 7.01 3.94
N ARG A 129 6.04 7.28 5.21
CA ARG A 129 5.60 6.29 6.19
C ARG A 129 4.10 6.10 6.27
N HIS A 130 3.32 7.09 5.83
CA HIS A 130 1.88 7.13 5.99
C HIS A 130 1.16 7.28 4.67
N ILE A 131 0.24 6.35 4.39
CA ILE A 131 -0.70 6.40 3.27
C ILE A 131 -2.11 6.42 3.84
N PHE A 132 -2.87 7.48 3.54
CA PHE A 132 -4.29 7.59 3.87
C PHE A 132 -5.14 7.18 2.67
N CYS A 133 -5.90 6.11 2.82
CA CYS A 133 -6.76 5.58 1.76
C CYS A 133 -8.23 5.95 2.04
N SER A 134 -8.95 6.38 1.02
CA SER A 134 -10.41 6.43 1.09
C SER A 134 -10.99 5.04 1.38
N ILE A 135 -12.22 4.99 1.90
CA ILE A 135 -12.91 3.71 2.22
C ILE A 135 -13.09 2.85 0.98
N GLY A 136 -13.24 3.48 -0.20
CA GLY A 136 -13.38 2.80 -1.49
C GLY A 136 -12.08 2.25 -2.06
N THR A 137 -10.91 2.71 -1.59
CA THR A 137 -9.61 2.19 -2.03
C THR A 137 -9.49 0.68 -1.73
N THR A 138 -8.91 -0.07 -2.67
CA THR A 138 -8.71 -1.52 -2.55
C THR A 138 -7.92 -1.89 -1.29
N ASP A 139 -8.07 -3.14 -0.82
CA ASP A 139 -7.50 -3.55 0.48
C ASP A 139 -6.00 -3.81 0.41
N ALA A 140 -5.22 -3.07 1.22
CA ALA A 140 -3.78 -3.20 1.35
C ALA A 140 -3.31 -4.59 1.80
N PHE A 141 -4.15 -5.30 2.56
CA PHE A 141 -3.85 -6.64 3.06
C PHE A 141 -4.45 -7.77 2.22
N SER A 142 -4.99 -7.46 1.02
CA SER A 142 -5.34 -8.51 0.07
C SER A 142 -4.08 -9.28 -0.37
N PRO A 143 -4.15 -10.60 -0.62
CA PRO A 143 -2.97 -11.37 -1.06
C PRO A 143 -2.26 -10.75 -2.27
N LYS A 144 -3.02 -10.19 -3.23
CA LYS A 144 -2.47 -9.53 -4.42
C LYS A 144 -1.71 -8.25 -4.07
N THR A 145 -2.24 -7.40 -3.17
CA THR A 145 -1.57 -6.17 -2.74
C THR A 145 -0.32 -6.46 -1.93
N VAL A 146 -0.41 -7.39 -0.96
CA VAL A 146 0.74 -7.81 -0.13
C VAL A 146 1.87 -8.31 -1.03
N GLN A 147 1.55 -9.14 -2.02
CA GLN A 147 2.54 -9.65 -2.97
C GLN A 147 3.16 -8.52 -3.82
N ALA A 148 2.33 -7.60 -4.33
CA ALA A 148 2.80 -6.49 -5.17
C ALA A 148 3.66 -5.48 -4.37
N SER A 149 3.45 -5.36 -3.05
CA SER A 149 4.24 -4.49 -2.18
C SER A 149 5.69 -4.98 -1.97
N MET A 150 5.98 -6.25 -2.29
CA MET A 150 7.31 -6.86 -2.16
C MET A 150 7.92 -6.70 -0.76
N GLY A 151 7.08 -6.73 0.30
CA GLY A 151 7.48 -6.58 1.70
C GLY A 151 7.47 -5.14 2.22
N ALA A 152 7.29 -4.12 1.39
CA ALA A 152 7.26 -2.71 1.79
C ALA A 152 6.13 -2.39 2.78
N ILE A 153 5.03 -3.16 2.74
CA ILE A 153 3.90 -3.01 3.68
C ILE A 153 4.31 -3.20 5.15
N ALA A 154 5.49 -3.75 5.42
CA ALA A 154 6.06 -3.85 6.76
C ALA A 154 6.50 -2.50 7.34
N ARG A 155 6.83 -1.52 6.48
CA ARG A 155 7.44 -0.23 6.86
C ARG A 155 6.56 0.96 6.56
N VAL A 156 5.46 0.74 5.84
CA VAL A 156 4.49 1.78 5.47
C VAL A 156 3.16 1.49 6.13
N SER A 157 2.65 2.44 6.89
CA SER A 157 1.35 2.35 7.55
C SER A 157 0.24 2.81 6.60
N VAL A 158 -0.71 1.93 6.31
CA VAL A 158 -1.87 2.23 5.47
C VAL A 158 -3.11 2.40 6.33
N HIS A 159 -3.75 3.56 6.23
CA HIS A 159 -4.88 3.98 7.05
C HIS A 159 -6.13 4.18 6.18
N TYR A 160 -7.23 3.52 6.50
CA TYR A 160 -8.51 3.71 5.80
C TYR A 160 -9.39 4.69 6.56
N THR A 161 -9.82 5.76 5.88
CA THR A 161 -10.58 6.85 6.48
C THR A 161 -11.48 7.56 5.46
N ASN A 162 -12.36 8.41 5.93
CA ASN A 162 -13.01 9.41 5.09
C ASN A 162 -11.99 10.52 4.77
N LEU A 163 -11.50 10.57 3.52
CA LEU A 163 -10.48 11.54 3.11
C LEU A 163 -10.94 12.99 3.24
N THR A 164 -12.21 13.28 2.95
CA THR A 164 -12.75 14.64 3.09
C THR A 164 -12.69 15.11 4.54
N GLU A 165 -13.09 14.27 5.50
CA GLU A 165 -13.00 14.61 6.93
C GLU A 165 -11.55 14.73 7.38
N LEU A 166 -10.66 13.85 6.94
CA LEU A 166 -9.24 13.87 7.27
C LEU A 166 -8.59 15.18 6.79
N LEU A 167 -8.80 15.55 5.52
CA LEU A 167 -8.21 16.75 4.94
C LEU A 167 -8.81 18.03 5.53
N THR A 168 -10.10 18.03 5.86
CA THR A 168 -10.75 19.15 6.57
C THR A 168 -10.12 19.34 7.95
N THR A 169 -9.99 18.25 8.72
CA THR A 169 -9.35 18.28 10.05
C THR A 169 -7.91 18.78 9.96
N LEU A 170 -7.16 18.37 8.95
CA LEU A 170 -5.79 18.84 8.73
C LEU A 170 -5.76 20.34 8.46
N ARG A 171 -6.63 20.84 7.60
CA ARG A 171 -6.69 22.29 7.27
C ARG A 171 -7.09 23.16 8.47
N GLU A 172 -7.99 22.67 9.31
CA GLU A 172 -8.41 23.37 10.53
C GLU A 172 -7.30 23.42 11.58
N ALA A 173 -6.63 22.27 11.81
CA ALA A 173 -5.59 22.16 12.83
C ALA A 173 -4.24 22.74 12.36
N HIS A 174 -3.92 22.67 11.08
CA HIS A 174 -2.64 23.06 10.49
C HIS A 174 -2.86 23.77 9.14
N PRO A 175 -3.38 25.03 9.12
CA PRO A 175 -3.77 25.72 7.88
C PRO A 175 -2.63 25.94 6.87
N SER A 176 -1.38 25.96 7.33
CA SER A 176 -0.19 26.14 6.49
C SER A 176 0.33 24.83 5.86
N THR A 177 -0.22 23.67 6.26
CA THR A 177 0.21 22.39 5.70
C THR A 177 -0.32 22.23 4.28
N PRO A 178 0.56 22.05 3.26
CA PRO A 178 0.12 21.97 1.89
C PRO A 178 -0.56 20.62 1.60
N ILE A 179 -1.64 20.70 0.82
CA ILE A 179 -2.34 19.54 0.25
C ILE A 179 -2.18 19.64 -1.26
N TYR A 180 -1.33 18.78 -1.81
CA TYR A 180 -1.08 18.67 -3.24
C TYR A 180 -2.03 17.66 -3.86
N GLY A 181 -2.47 17.89 -5.09
CA GLY A 181 -3.24 16.92 -5.86
C GLY A 181 -2.77 16.90 -7.31
N THR A 182 -2.77 15.73 -7.94
CA THR A 182 -2.36 15.59 -9.35
C THR A 182 -3.56 15.73 -10.27
N PHE A 183 -3.51 16.73 -11.20
CA PHE A 183 -4.58 17.09 -12.11
C PHE A 183 -4.02 17.41 -13.49
N LEU A 184 -4.89 17.29 -14.51
CA LEU A 184 -4.54 17.67 -15.89
C LEU A 184 -4.56 19.19 -16.11
N ASP A 185 -5.30 19.93 -15.28
CA ASP A 185 -5.42 21.40 -15.25
C ASP A 185 -4.53 22.05 -14.17
N GLY A 186 -3.57 21.32 -13.65
CA GLY A 186 -2.64 21.79 -12.62
C GLY A 186 -1.46 22.59 -13.18
N ASN A 187 -0.66 23.13 -12.28
CA ASN A 187 0.61 23.79 -12.61
C ASN A 187 1.71 22.74 -12.82
N ASN A 188 2.67 23.04 -13.69
CA ASN A 188 3.77 22.15 -13.99
C ASN A 188 4.57 21.80 -12.71
N LEU A 189 4.55 20.54 -12.34
CA LEU A 189 5.20 19.98 -11.14
C LEU A 189 6.68 20.42 -11.01
N TYR A 190 7.39 20.53 -12.14
CA TYR A 190 8.80 20.88 -12.16
C TYR A 190 9.09 22.36 -11.89
N HIS A 191 8.07 23.21 -11.93
CA HIS A 191 8.20 24.66 -11.68
C HIS A 191 7.63 25.09 -10.32
N GLU A 192 6.86 24.22 -9.65
CA GLU A 192 6.22 24.51 -8.36
C GLU A 192 7.20 24.44 -7.19
N SER A 193 6.94 25.24 -6.16
CA SER A 193 7.66 25.12 -4.88
C SER A 193 7.05 23.98 -4.06
N LEU A 194 7.83 22.91 -3.86
CA LEU A 194 7.39 21.72 -3.16
C LEU A 194 7.93 21.69 -1.73
N SER A 195 7.02 21.46 -0.76
CA SER A 195 7.37 21.34 0.66
C SER A 195 7.88 19.94 1.02
N PRO A 196 8.82 19.80 1.98
CA PRO A 196 9.25 18.50 2.49
C PRO A 196 8.19 17.75 3.31
N HIS A 197 7.09 18.41 3.65
CA HIS A 197 5.95 17.86 4.38
C HIS A 197 4.63 18.19 3.69
N GLY A 198 3.54 17.59 4.12
CA GLY A 198 2.21 17.75 3.54
C GLY A 198 1.62 16.44 3.06
N ILE A 199 0.53 16.54 2.30
CA ILE A 199 -0.14 15.37 1.70
C ILE A 199 -0.14 15.50 0.19
N ILE A 200 0.25 14.43 -0.52
CA ILE A 200 0.09 14.27 -1.96
C ILE A 200 -1.13 13.38 -2.20
N VAL A 201 -2.16 13.92 -2.81
CA VAL A 201 -3.39 13.21 -3.18
C VAL A 201 -3.24 12.64 -4.59
N MET A 202 -3.46 11.33 -4.71
CA MET A 202 -3.52 10.59 -5.97
C MET A 202 -4.93 10.07 -6.17
N GLY A 203 -5.48 10.27 -7.36
CA GLY A 203 -6.86 9.91 -7.67
C GLY A 203 -7.04 8.51 -8.22
N ASN A 204 -8.30 8.15 -8.45
CA ASN A 204 -8.73 6.94 -9.13
C ASN A 204 -8.21 6.88 -10.57
N GLU A 205 -7.97 5.67 -11.08
CA GLU A 205 -7.40 5.44 -12.42
C GLU A 205 -8.28 5.98 -13.56
N GLY A 206 -9.61 5.95 -13.39
CA GLY A 206 -10.57 6.40 -14.41
C GLY A 206 -11.16 7.77 -14.14
N ASN A 207 -11.45 8.09 -12.87
CA ASN A 207 -12.20 9.28 -12.49
C ASN A 207 -11.33 10.41 -11.89
N GLY A 208 -10.04 10.15 -11.63
CA GLY A 208 -9.16 11.11 -10.96
C GLY A 208 -9.51 11.31 -9.49
N ILE A 209 -9.18 12.49 -8.98
CA ILE A 209 -9.51 12.91 -7.61
C ILE A 209 -10.97 13.33 -7.56
N SER A 210 -11.72 12.89 -6.54
CA SER A 210 -13.13 13.19 -6.37
C SER A 210 -13.36 14.70 -6.16
N PRO A 211 -14.48 15.28 -6.63
CA PRO A 211 -14.77 16.72 -6.48
C PRO A 211 -14.75 17.21 -5.03
N THR A 212 -15.15 16.37 -4.07
CA THR A 212 -15.14 16.70 -2.64
C THR A 212 -13.71 16.77 -2.09
N THR A 213 -12.82 15.90 -2.54
CA THR A 213 -11.40 15.93 -2.19
C THR A 213 -10.68 17.08 -2.89
N GLU A 214 -11.00 17.33 -4.16
CA GLU A 214 -10.42 18.42 -4.97
C GLU A 214 -10.59 19.79 -4.32
N GLN A 215 -11.77 20.09 -3.72
CA GLN A 215 -12.05 21.36 -3.03
C GLN A 215 -11.13 21.63 -1.82
N LEU A 216 -10.49 20.59 -1.30
CA LEU A 216 -9.57 20.68 -0.17
C LEU A 216 -8.10 20.76 -0.59
N VAL A 217 -7.79 20.50 -1.86
CA VAL A 217 -6.46 20.63 -2.43
C VAL A 217 -6.04 22.10 -2.46
N THR A 218 -4.83 22.39 -2.00
CA THR A 218 -4.27 23.75 -1.99
C THR A 218 -3.36 24.02 -3.19
N HIS A 219 -2.78 22.97 -3.77
CA HIS A 219 -1.85 23.05 -4.90
C HIS A 219 -2.17 21.95 -5.92
N LYS A 220 -2.67 22.33 -7.08
CA LYS A 220 -2.88 21.42 -8.20
C LYS A 220 -1.59 21.28 -8.99
N LEU A 221 -1.13 20.04 -9.15
CA LEU A 221 0.11 19.69 -9.85
C LEU A 221 -0.19 18.96 -11.16
N LEU A 222 0.51 19.33 -12.23
CA LEU A 222 0.50 18.65 -13.52
C LEU A 222 1.85 17.99 -13.77
N ILE A 223 1.84 16.70 -14.10
CA ILE A 223 2.97 16.05 -14.75
C ILE A 223 2.86 16.35 -16.26
N PRO A 224 3.72 17.23 -16.81
CA PRO A 224 3.56 17.66 -18.20
C PRO A 224 3.83 16.52 -19.18
N ASN A 225 3.07 16.43 -20.25
CA ASN A 225 3.36 15.58 -21.40
C ASN A 225 4.42 16.24 -22.31
N TYR A 226 5.03 15.47 -23.18
CA TYR A 226 6.00 15.98 -24.13
C TYR A 226 5.73 15.40 -25.54
N PRO A 227 5.80 16.21 -26.65
CA PRO A 227 5.93 17.68 -26.62
C PRO A 227 4.69 18.34 -26.00
N GLU A 228 4.90 19.47 -25.31
CA GLU A 228 3.84 20.18 -24.64
C GLU A 228 2.71 20.59 -25.62
N GLY A 229 1.44 20.37 -25.21
CA GLY A 229 0.27 20.65 -26.04
C GLY A 229 -0.01 19.66 -27.16
N CYS A 230 0.79 18.61 -27.34
CA CYS A 230 0.50 17.55 -28.30
C CYS A 230 -0.51 16.54 -27.74
N PRO A 231 -1.37 15.96 -28.61
CA PRO A 231 -2.25 14.86 -28.21
C PRO A 231 -1.45 13.69 -27.61
N THR A 232 -1.92 13.19 -26.49
CA THR A 232 -1.31 12.05 -25.78
C THR A 232 -2.41 11.17 -25.17
N SER A 233 -2.06 10.12 -24.43
CA SER A 233 -2.99 9.36 -23.61
C SER A 233 -3.66 10.29 -22.57
N GLU A 234 -4.91 10.00 -22.23
CA GLU A 234 -5.71 10.83 -21.31
C GLU A 234 -5.08 10.95 -19.92
N SER A 235 -4.38 9.90 -19.43
CA SER A 235 -3.73 9.91 -18.13
C SER A 235 -2.56 8.93 -18.07
N LEU A 236 -1.71 9.08 -17.05
CA LEU A 236 -0.71 8.12 -16.65
C LEU A 236 -1.33 7.10 -15.68
N ASN A 237 -0.79 5.88 -15.67
CA ASN A 237 -1.09 4.94 -14.59
C ASN A 237 -0.80 5.59 -13.22
N VAL A 238 -1.70 5.41 -12.24
CA VAL A 238 -1.62 6.10 -10.93
C VAL A 238 -0.32 5.79 -10.18
N ALA A 239 0.19 4.57 -10.23
CA ALA A 239 1.45 4.22 -9.57
C ALA A 239 2.64 4.90 -10.27
N ILE A 240 2.62 5.02 -11.60
CA ILE A 240 3.65 5.76 -12.36
C ILE A 240 3.59 7.25 -12.04
N ALA A 241 2.41 7.85 -12.04
CA ALA A 241 2.22 9.25 -11.64
C ALA A 241 2.73 9.49 -10.22
N THR A 242 2.43 8.58 -9.27
CA THR A 242 2.94 8.63 -7.89
C THR A 242 4.47 8.58 -7.86
N ALA A 243 5.09 7.70 -8.65
CA ALA A 243 6.56 7.59 -8.70
C ALA A 243 7.22 8.90 -9.16
N ILE A 244 6.70 9.50 -10.25
CA ILE A 244 7.23 10.76 -10.79
C ILE A 244 7.07 11.88 -9.77
N THR A 245 5.88 12.00 -9.18
CA THR A 245 5.59 13.04 -8.17
C THR A 245 6.49 12.89 -6.95
N CYS A 246 6.55 11.70 -6.34
CA CYS A 246 7.40 11.47 -5.18
C CYS A 246 8.89 11.69 -5.46
N ALA A 247 9.37 11.29 -6.65
CA ALA A 247 10.75 11.51 -7.08
C ALA A 247 11.08 13.01 -7.14
N GLU A 248 10.16 13.83 -7.70
CA GLU A 248 10.38 15.28 -7.80
C GLU A 248 10.37 15.94 -6.41
N PHE A 249 9.46 15.55 -5.51
CA PHE A 249 9.49 16.01 -4.13
C PHE A 249 10.83 15.72 -3.44
N ARG A 250 11.38 14.52 -3.60
CA ARG A 250 12.65 14.13 -2.96
C ARG A 250 13.90 14.69 -3.64
N ARG A 251 13.84 14.95 -4.95
CA ARG A 251 14.95 15.56 -5.68
C ARG A 251 15.31 16.95 -5.19
N ARG A 252 14.38 17.66 -4.57
CA ARG A 252 14.54 19.05 -4.12
C ARG A 252 14.89 19.20 -2.63
N MET A 253 15.13 18.09 -1.95
CA MET A 253 15.48 18.07 -0.52
C MET A 253 16.98 17.99 -0.28
#